data_abbf592d276ef66f338a41c571c7a2d4
#
_entry.id   abbf592d276ef66f338a41c571c7a2d4
#
_cell.length_a   1.000
_cell.length_b   1.000
_cell.length_c   1.000
_cell.angle_alpha   90.00
_cell.angle_beta   90.00
_cell.angle_gamma   90.00
#
_symmetry.space_group_name_H-M   'P 1'
#
loop_
_entity.id
_entity.type
_entity.pdbx_description
1 polymer ?
#
loop_
_entity_poly.entity_id
_entity_poly.type
_entity_poly.pdbx_seq_one_letter_code
_entity_poly.pdbx_strand_id
1 'polypeptide(L)'
;VEYIAAHRDEFLCMTIGQLSSALHISEATVSRFARHVGCEDFKHLKRTVVEQTVQRGPAQKLNRTLQTGDGDLLTAWMEQQRYNLQKTLDLLDRDAFAAAVTTLLGARKIFLHARNASRAPAVLLEYRLRRIGLDVEQLPAAGSELAERLALIGSRDVVVLFGFAKVSEAAGVILERQQQAGYRTILFTSRVWHGEGP
;
A
#
# COMPACT_ATOMS: atom_id res chain seq x y z
N VAL A 1 -3.90 15.52 -15.91
CA VAL A 1 -4.69 14.79 -14.90
C VAL A 1 -4.00 13.50 -14.53
N GLU A 2 -3.62 12.67 -15.50
CA GLU A 2 -2.97 11.37 -15.29
C GLU A 2 -1.66 11.48 -14.48
N TYR A 3 -0.80 12.45 -14.81
CA TYR A 3 0.44 12.69 -14.06
C TYR A 3 0.17 12.96 -12.57
N ILE A 4 -0.77 13.85 -12.24
CA ILE A 4 -1.13 14.16 -10.85
C ILE A 4 -1.70 12.92 -10.13
N ALA A 5 -2.43 12.07 -10.85
CA ALA A 5 -2.98 10.84 -10.29
C ALA A 5 -1.90 9.78 -10.03
N ALA A 6 -0.90 9.67 -10.91
CA ALA A 6 0.21 8.73 -10.82
C ALA A 6 1.30 9.18 -9.82
N HIS A 7 1.63 10.48 -9.79
CA HIS A 7 2.73 11.07 -9.02
C HIS A 7 2.25 12.04 -7.93
N ARG A 8 1.19 11.66 -7.21
CA ARG A 8 0.49 12.55 -6.28
C ARG A 8 1.37 13.12 -5.17
N ASP A 9 2.21 12.29 -4.55
CA ASP A 9 3.06 12.71 -3.42
C ASP A 9 4.16 13.68 -3.90
N GLU A 10 4.73 13.41 -5.07
CA GLU A 10 5.69 14.31 -5.73
C GLU A 10 5.04 15.63 -6.10
N PHE A 11 3.85 15.58 -6.73
CA PHE A 11 3.09 16.77 -7.09
C PHE A 11 2.83 17.68 -5.89
N LEU A 12 2.54 17.15 -4.72
CA LEU A 12 2.31 17.93 -3.51
C LEU A 12 3.57 18.69 -3.02
N CYS A 13 4.74 18.17 -3.34
CA CYS A 13 6.01 18.80 -3.01
C CYS A 13 6.52 19.75 -4.11
N MET A 14 6.06 19.61 -5.37
CA MET A 14 6.52 20.40 -6.51
C MET A 14 6.09 21.87 -6.45
N THR A 15 6.93 22.75 -6.95
CA THR A 15 6.54 24.13 -7.34
C THR A 15 5.86 24.09 -8.71
N ILE A 16 5.20 25.20 -9.10
CA ILE A 16 4.61 25.31 -10.43
C ILE A 16 5.66 25.17 -11.55
N GLY A 17 6.86 25.71 -11.32
CA GLY A 17 7.99 25.57 -12.24
C GLY A 17 8.51 24.14 -12.38
N GLN A 18 8.56 23.39 -11.27
CA GLN A 18 8.94 21.98 -11.30
C GLN A 18 7.91 21.13 -12.04
N LEU A 19 6.61 21.37 -11.82
CA LEU A 19 5.56 20.66 -12.56
C LEU A 19 5.56 21.01 -14.04
N SER A 20 5.75 22.28 -14.39
CA SER A 20 5.83 22.71 -15.80
C SER A 20 7.01 22.08 -16.52
N SER A 21 8.16 21.98 -15.86
CA SER A 21 9.35 21.31 -16.39
C SER A 21 9.13 19.80 -16.55
N ALA A 22 8.56 19.13 -15.56
CA ALA A 22 8.30 17.69 -15.60
C ALA A 22 7.31 17.29 -16.72
N LEU A 23 6.37 18.20 -17.05
CA LEU A 23 5.36 17.97 -18.09
C LEU A 23 5.74 18.61 -19.44
N HIS A 24 6.89 19.30 -19.55
CA HIS A 24 7.32 20.05 -20.74
C HIS A 24 6.26 21.06 -21.22
N ILE A 25 5.59 21.77 -20.30
CA ILE A 25 4.58 22.80 -20.58
C ILE A 25 4.92 24.11 -19.88
N SER A 26 4.26 25.22 -20.25
CA SER A 26 4.48 26.49 -19.57
C SER A 26 3.75 26.58 -18.22
N GLU A 27 4.26 27.36 -17.28
CA GLU A 27 3.57 27.65 -16.01
C GLU A 27 2.20 28.30 -16.22
N ALA A 28 2.06 29.10 -17.29
CA ALA A 28 0.78 29.67 -17.71
C ALA A 28 -0.24 28.58 -18.08
N THR A 29 0.21 27.47 -18.65
CA THR A 29 -0.64 26.31 -18.96
C THR A 29 -1.08 25.60 -17.68
N VAL A 30 -0.19 25.42 -16.71
CA VAL A 30 -0.52 24.86 -15.40
C VAL A 30 -1.54 25.74 -14.67
N SER A 31 -1.35 27.06 -14.69
CA SER A 31 -2.28 28.01 -14.06
C SER A 31 -3.66 28.02 -14.73
N ARG A 32 -3.71 27.91 -16.07
CA ARG A 32 -4.97 27.78 -16.81
C ARG A 32 -5.67 26.46 -16.50
N PHE A 33 -4.93 25.36 -16.39
CA PHE A 33 -5.47 24.08 -15.97
C PHE A 33 -6.07 24.16 -14.57
N ALA A 34 -5.38 24.78 -13.59
CA ALA A 34 -5.92 24.93 -12.25
C ALA A 34 -7.28 25.63 -12.26
N ARG A 35 -7.41 26.73 -13.02
CA ARG A 35 -8.70 27.45 -13.17
C ARG A 35 -9.75 26.61 -13.89
N HIS A 36 -9.36 25.86 -14.92
CA HIS A 36 -10.27 25.00 -15.67
C HIS A 36 -10.91 23.90 -14.79
N VAL A 37 -10.18 23.40 -13.81
CA VAL A 37 -10.69 22.41 -12.84
C VAL A 37 -11.34 23.04 -11.59
N GLY A 38 -11.63 24.35 -11.64
CA GLY A 38 -12.34 25.07 -10.58
C GLY A 38 -11.48 25.56 -9.41
N CYS A 39 -10.15 25.56 -9.57
CA CYS A 39 -9.22 26.10 -8.58
C CYS A 39 -8.80 27.52 -8.96
N GLU A 40 -8.64 28.41 -7.97
CA GLU A 40 -8.22 29.80 -8.20
C GLU A 40 -6.79 29.90 -8.74
N ASP A 41 -5.90 29.09 -8.17
CA ASP A 41 -4.47 29.05 -8.49
C ASP A 41 -3.87 27.65 -8.27
N PHE A 42 -2.57 27.53 -8.51
CA PHE A 42 -1.82 26.27 -8.32
C PHE A 42 -1.77 25.84 -6.83
N LYS A 43 -1.73 26.77 -5.90
CA LYS A 43 -1.76 26.50 -4.46
C LYS A 43 -3.12 25.93 -4.04
N HIS A 44 -4.19 26.50 -4.57
CA HIS A 44 -5.55 26.00 -4.38
C HIS A 44 -5.71 24.59 -5.00
N LEU A 45 -5.17 24.37 -6.19
CA LEU A 45 -5.16 23.03 -6.82
C LEU A 45 -4.45 22.00 -5.92
N LYS A 46 -3.28 22.32 -5.37
CA LYS A 46 -2.57 21.45 -4.42
C LYS A 46 -3.41 21.16 -3.18
N ARG A 47 -4.03 22.18 -2.60
CA ARG A 47 -4.92 22.03 -1.43
C ARG A 47 -6.10 21.13 -1.75
N THR A 48 -6.76 21.30 -2.89
CA THR A 48 -7.87 20.47 -3.35
C THR A 48 -7.45 19.01 -3.54
N VAL A 49 -6.26 18.77 -4.09
CA VAL A 49 -5.69 17.41 -4.21
C VAL A 49 -5.41 16.79 -2.85
N VAL A 50 -4.90 17.57 -1.87
CA VAL A 50 -4.72 17.12 -0.48
C VAL A 50 -6.09 16.78 0.14
N GLU A 51 -7.06 17.68 0.06
CA GLU A 51 -8.40 17.49 0.60
C GLU A 51 -9.08 16.24 0.03
N GLN A 52 -9.02 16.04 -1.29
CA GLN A 52 -9.53 14.83 -1.92
C GLN A 52 -8.77 13.57 -1.50
N THR A 53 -7.52 13.69 -1.09
CA THR A 53 -6.70 12.58 -0.58
C THR A 53 -7.05 12.23 0.85
N VAL A 54 -7.18 13.25 1.70
CA VAL A 54 -7.67 13.12 3.08
C VAL A 54 -9.10 12.57 3.06
N GLN A 55 -9.93 13.01 2.13
CA GLN A 55 -11.29 12.55 1.93
C GLN A 55 -11.40 11.08 1.49
N ARG A 56 -10.37 10.46 0.95
CA ARG A 56 -10.31 9.01 0.62
C ARG A 56 -9.60 8.17 1.68
N GLY A 57 -9.10 8.80 2.75
CA GLY A 57 -8.39 8.12 3.84
C GLY A 57 -9.31 7.37 4.83
N PRO A 58 -8.71 6.58 5.74
CA PRO A 58 -9.44 5.83 6.77
C PRO A 58 -10.38 6.71 7.62
N ALA A 59 -9.97 7.94 7.93
CA ALA A 59 -10.75 8.90 8.71
C ALA A 59 -12.06 9.31 8.01
N GLN A 60 -12.06 9.42 6.68
CA GLN A 60 -13.28 9.76 5.96
C GLN A 60 -14.19 8.55 5.74
N LYS A 61 -13.61 7.35 5.54
CA LYS A 61 -14.42 6.13 5.59
C LYS A 61 -15.19 6.06 6.90
N LEU A 62 -14.51 6.38 8.02
CA LEU A 62 -15.12 6.47 9.33
C LEU A 62 -16.17 7.59 9.42
N ASN A 63 -15.86 8.82 8.97
CA ASN A 63 -16.80 9.94 8.94
C ASN A 63 -18.02 9.64 8.07
N ARG A 64 -17.86 9.02 6.90
CA ARG A 64 -18.96 8.65 6.03
C ARG A 64 -19.86 7.61 6.69
N THR A 65 -19.28 6.65 7.42
CA THR A 65 -20.02 5.66 8.21
C THR A 65 -20.78 6.33 9.36
N LEU A 66 -20.21 7.38 9.98
CA LEU A 66 -20.85 8.14 11.06
C LEU A 66 -21.90 9.15 10.58
N GLN A 67 -21.84 9.61 9.32
CA GLN A 67 -22.75 10.61 8.74
C GLN A 67 -23.97 10.01 8.01
N THR A 68 -24.04 8.71 7.82
CA THR A 68 -25.27 8.05 7.35
C THR A 68 -26.28 8.06 8.51
N GLY A 69 -26.92 9.23 8.68
CA GLY A 69 -27.95 9.45 9.71
C GLY A 69 -29.19 8.59 9.50
N ASP A 70 -29.93 8.35 10.57
CA ASP A 70 -31.24 7.70 10.70
C ASP A 70 -31.33 6.18 10.44
N GLY A 71 -30.26 5.48 10.22
CA GLY A 71 -30.23 4.01 10.14
C GLY A 71 -29.46 3.38 11.31
N ASP A 72 -29.73 2.11 11.58
CA ASP A 72 -28.91 1.33 12.49
C ASP A 72 -27.46 1.26 12.00
N LEU A 73 -26.60 2.13 12.58
CA LEU A 73 -25.19 2.26 12.23
C LEU A 73 -24.43 0.93 12.34
N LEU A 74 -24.83 0.08 13.29
CA LEU A 74 -24.22 -1.24 13.49
C LEU A 74 -24.55 -2.15 12.31
N THR A 75 -25.80 -2.22 11.90
CA THR A 75 -26.22 -3.00 10.73
C THR A 75 -25.54 -2.52 9.45
N ALA A 76 -25.48 -1.21 9.20
CA ALA A 76 -24.80 -0.65 8.05
C ALA A 76 -23.30 -0.99 8.03
N TRP A 77 -22.65 -0.94 9.20
CA TRP A 77 -21.24 -1.32 9.34
C TRP A 77 -21.02 -2.81 9.06
N MET A 78 -21.87 -3.68 9.61
CA MET A 78 -21.80 -5.14 9.41
C MET A 78 -22.01 -5.50 7.94
N GLU A 79 -22.99 -4.90 7.27
CA GLU A 79 -23.21 -5.08 5.84
C GLU A 79 -22.00 -4.66 5.00
N GLN A 80 -21.35 -3.55 5.36
CA GLN A 80 -20.11 -3.12 4.70
C GLN A 80 -18.99 -4.14 4.89
N GLN A 81 -18.84 -4.72 6.08
CA GLN A 81 -17.83 -5.78 6.30
C GLN A 81 -18.15 -7.04 5.49
N ARG A 82 -19.41 -7.45 5.44
CA ARG A 82 -19.86 -8.58 4.62
C ARG A 82 -19.54 -8.36 3.15
N TYR A 83 -19.84 -7.17 2.63
CA TYR A 83 -19.51 -6.79 1.26
C TYR A 83 -18.00 -6.83 1.01
N ASN A 84 -17.18 -6.30 1.93
CA ASN A 84 -15.73 -6.31 1.80
C ASN A 84 -15.15 -7.73 1.77
N LEU A 85 -15.67 -8.63 2.60
CA LEU A 85 -15.25 -10.04 2.62
C LEU A 85 -15.63 -10.74 1.31
N GLN A 86 -16.85 -10.53 0.81
CA GLN A 86 -17.28 -11.09 -0.47
C GLN A 86 -16.41 -10.59 -1.62
N LYS A 87 -16.14 -9.28 -1.68
CA LYS A 87 -15.24 -8.69 -2.67
C LYS A 87 -13.82 -9.24 -2.58
N THR A 88 -13.32 -9.48 -1.39
CA THR A 88 -12.00 -10.10 -1.21
C THR A 88 -11.99 -11.52 -1.79
N LEU A 89 -13.03 -12.30 -1.53
CA LEU A 89 -13.17 -13.65 -2.07
C LEU A 89 -13.28 -13.67 -3.61
N ASP A 90 -14.04 -12.72 -4.18
CA ASP A 90 -14.22 -12.59 -5.63
C ASP A 90 -12.93 -12.21 -6.36
N LEU A 91 -12.07 -11.41 -5.71
CA LEU A 91 -10.81 -10.91 -6.27
C LEU A 91 -9.60 -11.79 -5.93
N LEU A 92 -9.77 -12.78 -5.04
CA LEU A 92 -8.67 -13.63 -4.60
C LEU A 92 -8.24 -14.58 -5.72
N ASP A 93 -6.98 -14.48 -6.13
CA ASP A 93 -6.33 -15.48 -6.94
C ASP A 93 -6.09 -16.74 -6.09
N ARG A 94 -6.86 -17.78 -6.35
CA ARG A 94 -6.84 -19.05 -5.59
C ARG A 94 -5.54 -19.82 -5.78
N ASP A 95 -4.95 -19.75 -6.96
CA ASP A 95 -3.69 -20.45 -7.26
C ASP A 95 -2.53 -19.74 -6.57
N ALA A 96 -2.48 -18.40 -6.64
CA ALA A 96 -1.52 -17.62 -5.90
C ALA A 96 -1.66 -17.80 -4.37
N PHE A 97 -2.89 -17.93 -3.86
CA PHE A 97 -3.13 -18.22 -2.44
C PHE A 97 -2.59 -19.60 -2.05
N ALA A 98 -2.88 -20.63 -2.82
CA ALA A 98 -2.39 -22.00 -2.58
C ALA A 98 -0.86 -22.06 -2.64
N ALA A 99 -0.25 -21.37 -3.62
CA ALA A 99 1.19 -21.25 -3.75
C ALA A 99 1.81 -20.52 -2.54
N ALA A 100 1.17 -19.45 -2.03
CA ALA A 100 1.61 -18.75 -0.84
C ALA A 100 1.59 -19.66 0.40
N VAL A 101 0.54 -20.43 0.60
CA VAL A 101 0.44 -21.41 1.71
C VAL A 101 1.58 -22.44 1.62
N THR A 102 1.78 -23.04 0.46
CA THR A 102 2.87 -24.01 0.23
C THR A 102 4.24 -23.37 0.49
N THR A 103 4.43 -22.13 0.06
CA THR A 103 5.67 -21.37 0.27
C THR A 103 5.94 -21.14 1.74
N LEU A 104 4.93 -20.75 2.52
CA LEU A 104 5.07 -20.54 3.97
C LEU A 104 5.39 -21.85 4.71
N LEU A 105 4.73 -22.96 4.37
CA LEU A 105 4.96 -24.25 5.01
C LEU A 105 6.35 -24.82 4.72
N GLY A 106 6.92 -24.51 3.56
CA GLY A 106 8.27 -24.96 3.16
C GLY A 106 9.40 -24.01 3.57
N ALA A 107 9.11 -22.90 4.19
CA ALA A 107 10.11 -21.90 4.57
C ALA A 107 10.97 -22.35 5.75
N ARG A 108 12.28 -22.08 5.69
CA ARG A 108 13.18 -22.21 6.86
C ARG A 108 12.80 -21.20 7.92
N LYS A 109 12.58 -19.94 7.52
CA LYS A 109 12.14 -18.84 8.36
C LYS A 109 11.28 -17.88 7.55
N ILE A 110 10.30 -17.28 8.20
CA ILE A 110 9.37 -16.32 7.61
C ILE A 110 9.64 -14.95 8.21
N PHE A 111 9.85 -13.96 7.36
CA PHE A 111 10.05 -12.56 7.75
C PHE A 111 8.83 -11.75 7.34
N LEU A 112 8.27 -10.98 8.28
CA LEU A 112 7.09 -10.14 8.03
C LEU A 112 7.49 -8.68 8.01
N HIS A 113 7.21 -7.98 6.91
CA HIS A 113 7.41 -6.53 6.84
C HIS A 113 6.09 -5.81 6.69
N ALA A 114 5.80 -4.93 7.64
CA ALA A 114 4.58 -4.14 7.68
C ALA A 114 4.83 -2.77 8.32
N ARG A 115 4.09 -1.76 7.86
CA ARG A 115 4.18 -0.39 8.38
C ARG A 115 2.80 0.14 8.77
N ASN A 116 2.77 1.04 9.74
CA ASN A 116 1.54 1.72 10.18
C ASN A 116 0.41 0.71 10.51
N ALA A 117 -0.78 0.90 9.97
CA ALA A 117 -1.94 0.05 10.22
C ALA A 117 -1.76 -1.42 9.76
N SER A 118 -0.87 -1.67 8.80
CA SER A 118 -0.58 -3.03 8.31
C SER A 118 0.15 -3.89 9.36
N ARG A 119 0.70 -3.29 10.42
CA ARG A 119 1.34 -4.03 11.51
C ARG A 119 0.36 -4.91 12.27
N ALA A 120 -0.90 -4.49 12.41
CA ALA A 120 -1.90 -5.27 13.13
C ALA A 120 -2.13 -6.67 12.50
N PRO A 121 -2.45 -6.80 11.19
CA PRO A 121 -2.56 -8.11 10.57
C PRO A 121 -1.22 -8.87 10.51
N ALA A 122 -0.07 -8.20 10.42
CA ALA A 122 1.22 -8.87 10.46
C ALA A 122 1.51 -9.52 11.82
N VAL A 123 1.23 -8.83 12.92
CA VAL A 123 1.35 -9.38 14.28
C VAL A 123 0.38 -10.56 14.49
N LEU A 124 -0.84 -10.45 14.00
CA LEU A 124 -1.79 -11.56 14.06
C LEU A 124 -1.31 -12.77 13.26
N LEU A 125 -0.77 -12.56 12.06
CA LEU A 125 -0.20 -13.61 11.24
C LEU A 125 0.98 -14.28 11.93
N GLU A 126 1.92 -13.51 12.48
CA GLU A 126 3.04 -14.03 13.29
C GLU A 126 2.54 -14.95 14.40
N TYR A 127 1.59 -14.46 15.22
CA TYR A 127 1.01 -15.22 16.30
C TYR A 127 0.41 -16.56 15.83
N ARG A 128 -0.32 -16.56 14.71
CA ARG A 128 -0.95 -17.76 14.15
C ARG A 128 0.07 -18.75 13.60
N LEU A 129 1.05 -18.27 12.86
CA LEU A 129 2.08 -19.13 12.27
C LEU A 129 2.99 -19.77 13.33
N ARG A 130 3.37 -19.01 14.37
CA ARG A 130 4.13 -19.57 15.51
C ARG A 130 3.39 -20.67 16.25
N ARG A 131 2.06 -20.58 16.36
CA ARG A 131 1.26 -21.62 17.00
C ARG A 131 1.23 -22.96 16.26
N ILE A 132 1.54 -22.94 14.97
CA ILE A 132 1.68 -24.18 14.18
C ILE A 132 3.15 -24.57 13.97
N GLY A 133 4.06 -23.98 14.76
CA GLY A 133 5.47 -24.39 14.80
C GLY A 133 6.37 -23.72 13.76
N LEU A 134 5.91 -22.70 13.03
CA LEU A 134 6.75 -21.99 12.06
C LEU A 134 7.61 -20.91 12.74
N ASP A 135 8.85 -20.77 12.28
CA ASP A 135 9.77 -19.73 12.73
C ASP A 135 9.45 -18.42 12.00
N VAL A 136 9.01 -17.41 12.74
CA VAL A 136 8.56 -16.12 12.20
C VAL A 136 9.22 -14.96 12.92
N GLU A 137 9.66 -13.96 12.18
CA GLU A 137 10.27 -12.73 12.69
C GLU A 137 9.69 -11.49 12.01
N GLN A 138 9.46 -10.41 12.80
CA GLN A 138 9.10 -9.11 12.25
C GLN A 138 10.36 -8.39 11.78
N LEU A 139 10.33 -7.84 10.57
CA LEU A 139 11.38 -6.96 10.07
C LEU A 139 11.19 -5.53 10.59
N PRO A 140 12.29 -4.81 10.85
CA PRO A 140 12.24 -3.38 11.10
C PRO A 140 11.53 -2.61 9.99
N ALA A 141 10.91 -1.48 10.34
CA ALA A 141 10.13 -0.70 9.40
C ALA A 141 10.96 -0.03 8.29
N ALA A 142 12.22 0.33 8.57
CA ALA A 142 13.17 0.98 7.68
C ALA A 142 14.56 1.13 8.36
N GLY A 143 15.50 1.77 7.67
CA GLY A 143 16.81 2.16 8.22
C GLY A 143 17.85 1.05 8.19
N SER A 144 18.97 1.29 8.89
CA SER A 144 20.12 0.38 8.96
C SER A 144 19.76 -0.99 9.53
N GLU A 145 18.88 -1.03 10.53
CA GLU A 145 18.41 -2.29 11.12
C GLU A 145 17.70 -3.19 10.10
N LEU A 146 16.90 -2.61 9.18
CA LEU A 146 16.30 -3.36 8.09
C LEU A 146 17.36 -3.92 7.16
N ALA A 147 18.35 -3.11 6.77
CA ALA A 147 19.43 -3.54 5.89
C ALA A 147 20.24 -4.69 6.51
N GLU A 148 20.58 -4.60 7.80
CA GLU A 148 21.28 -5.65 8.54
C GLU A 148 20.47 -6.96 8.58
N ARG A 149 19.15 -6.88 8.80
CA ARG A 149 18.30 -8.07 8.81
C ARG A 149 18.17 -8.68 7.42
N LEU A 150 18.05 -7.86 6.37
CA LEU A 150 17.98 -8.33 4.98
C LEU A 150 19.26 -9.06 4.54
N ALA A 151 20.41 -8.71 5.10
CA ALA A 151 21.68 -9.39 4.82
C ALA A 151 21.68 -10.86 5.29
N LEU A 152 20.86 -11.22 6.27
CA LEU A 152 20.76 -12.57 6.85
C LEU A 152 19.72 -13.46 6.14
N ILE A 153 18.91 -12.89 5.25
CA ILE A 153 17.82 -13.60 4.55
C ILE A 153 18.40 -14.29 3.31
N GLY A 154 18.12 -15.56 3.16
CA GLY A 154 18.61 -16.38 2.06
C GLY A 154 17.50 -17.12 1.31
N SER A 155 17.90 -17.91 0.31
CA SER A 155 17.00 -18.57 -0.65
C SER A 155 15.98 -19.55 -0.04
N ARG A 156 16.20 -20.03 1.17
CA ARG A 156 15.26 -20.92 1.89
C ARG A 156 14.25 -20.15 2.76
N ASP A 157 14.35 -18.82 2.81
CA ASP A 157 13.48 -17.97 3.61
C ASP A 157 12.36 -17.37 2.77
N VAL A 158 11.37 -16.84 3.46
CA VAL A 158 10.22 -16.18 2.84
C VAL A 158 10.04 -14.81 3.47
N VAL A 159 9.83 -13.78 2.66
CA VAL A 159 9.47 -12.45 3.13
C VAL A 159 8.02 -12.16 2.76
N VAL A 160 7.20 -11.83 3.76
CA VAL A 160 5.81 -11.42 3.56
C VAL A 160 5.72 -9.90 3.68
N LEU A 161 5.22 -9.26 2.64
CA LEU A 161 5.03 -7.81 2.55
C LEU A 161 3.55 -7.45 2.66
N PHE A 162 3.23 -6.45 3.49
CA PHE A 162 1.90 -5.87 3.59
C PHE A 162 1.91 -4.48 2.95
N GLY A 163 1.46 -4.40 1.69
CA GLY A 163 1.45 -3.18 0.88
C GLY A 163 0.09 -2.87 0.27
N PHE A 164 -0.84 -2.31 1.06
CA PHE A 164 -2.23 -2.16 0.60
C PHE A 164 -2.45 -1.04 -0.44
N ALA A 165 -1.75 0.07 -0.36
CA ALA A 165 -2.02 1.21 -1.25
C ALA A 165 -0.83 1.59 -2.16
N LYS A 166 0.39 1.52 -1.64
CA LYS A 166 1.63 1.90 -2.33
C LYS A 166 2.77 1.03 -1.81
N VAL A 167 3.64 0.60 -2.69
CA VAL A 167 4.91 -0.02 -2.31
C VAL A 167 5.77 1.06 -1.64
N SER A 168 6.17 0.83 -0.40
CA SER A 168 7.04 1.76 0.31
C SER A 168 8.48 1.62 -0.20
N GLU A 169 9.29 2.67 -0.02
CA GLU A 169 10.73 2.62 -0.33
C GLU A 169 11.41 1.40 0.32
N ALA A 170 11.11 1.12 1.58
CA ALA A 170 11.62 -0.06 2.26
C ALA A 170 11.18 -1.38 1.60
N ALA A 171 9.94 -1.46 1.09
CA ALA A 171 9.49 -2.63 0.34
C ALA A 171 10.19 -2.73 -1.02
N GLY A 172 10.52 -1.61 -1.67
CA GLY A 172 11.38 -1.57 -2.86
C GLY A 172 12.75 -2.20 -2.60
N VAL A 173 13.44 -1.77 -1.54
CA VAL A 173 14.72 -2.35 -1.12
C VAL A 173 14.63 -3.85 -0.84
N ILE A 174 13.55 -4.31 -0.20
CA ILE A 174 13.31 -5.75 0.03
C ILE A 174 13.18 -6.50 -1.29
N LEU A 175 12.43 -5.98 -2.25
CA LEU A 175 12.24 -6.61 -3.56
C LEU A 175 13.53 -6.61 -4.41
N GLU A 176 14.32 -5.55 -4.38
CA GLU A 176 15.65 -5.51 -5.01
C GLU A 176 16.59 -6.55 -4.40
N ARG A 177 16.63 -6.64 -3.07
CA ARG A 177 17.45 -7.63 -2.39
C ARG A 177 17.03 -9.06 -2.69
N GLN A 178 15.75 -9.32 -2.90
CA GLN A 178 15.22 -10.63 -3.30
C GLN A 178 15.90 -11.16 -4.57
N GLN A 179 16.11 -10.29 -5.57
CA GLN A 179 16.76 -10.69 -6.83
C GLN A 179 18.18 -11.23 -6.62
N GLN A 180 18.88 -10.71 -5.62
CA GLN A 180 20.26 -11.12 -5.29
C GLN A 180 20.30 -12.33 -4.36
N ALA A 181 19.44 -12.36 -3.34
CA ALA A 181 19.46 -13.36 -2.28
C ALA A 181 18.62 -14.60 -2.57
N GLY A 182 17.70 -14.52 -3.55
CA GLY A 182 16.89 -15.64 -4.03
C GLY A 182 15.78 -16.10 -3.09
N TYR A 183 15.45 -15.36 -2.03
CA TYR A 183 14.31 -15.69 -1.18
C TYR A 183 12.99 -15.46 -1.90
N ARG A 184 11.91 -16.10 -1.42
CA ARG A 184 10.58 -15.91 -1.98
C ARG A 184 9.85 -14.76 -1.29
N THR A 185 9.01 -14.05 -2.04
CA THR A 185 8.19 -12.95 -1.51
C THR A 185 6.72 -13.22 -1.71
N ILE A 186 5.93 -12.96 -0.66
CA ILE A 186 4.47 -12.97 -0.69
C ILE A 186 3.99 -11.55 -0.42
N LEU A 187 3.18 -10.99 -1.33
CA LEU A 187 2.66 -9.63 -1.22
C LEU A 187 1.15 -9.65 -0.93
N PHE A 188 0.76 -9.11 0.23
CA PHE A 188 -0.62 -8.76 0.52
C PHE A 188 -0.90 -7.33 0.03
N THR A 189 -1.75 -7.21 -0.98
CA THR A 189 -2.11 -5.92 -1.59
C THR A 189 -3.61 -5.81 -1.81
N SER A 190 -4.13 -4.58 -1.80
CA SER A 190 -5.53 -4.29 -2.17
C SER A 190 -5.71 -4.01 -3.66
N ARG A 191 -4.64 -4.07 -4.46
CA ARG A 191 -4.68 -3.85 -5.91
C ARG A 191 -4.41 -5.15 -6.64
N VAL A 192 -5.12 -5.38 -7.73
CA VAL A 192 -4.76 -6.43 -8.68
C VAL A 192 -3.44 -5.98 -9.33
N TRP A 193 -2.38 -6.71 -9.07
CA TRP A 193 -1.10 -6.49 -9.70
C TRP A 193 -1.12 -7.21 -11.05
N HIS A 194 -1.29 -6.48 -12.12
CA HIS A 194 -1.04 -7.00 -13.46
C HIS A 194 0.47 -6.93 -13.67
N GLY A 195 1.14 -8.06 -13.60
CA GLY A 195 2.59 -8.20 -13.53
C GLY A 195 3.32 -7.71 -14.78
N GLU A 196 3.54 -6.40 -14.85
CA GLU A 196 4.69 -5.82 -15.48
C GLU A 196 5.49 -5.20 -14.34
N GLY A 197 6.54 -5.92 -13.94
CA GLY A 197 7.49 -5.45 -12.94
C GLY A 197 8.25 -4.24 -13.46
N PRO A 198 8.90 -3.46 -12.55
CA PRO A 198 9.78 -2.38 -12.94
C PRO A 198 10.96 -2.90 -13.74
#